data_69be644e4ad3f6d0f7bfd4e92118c09e
#
_entry.id   69be644e4ad3f6d0f7bfd4e92118c09e
#
_cell.length_a   1.000
_cell.length_b   1.000
_cell.length_c   1.000
_cell.angle_alpha   90.00
_cell.angle_beta   90.00
_cell.angle_gamma   90.00
#
_symmetry.space_group_name_H-M   'P 1'
#
loop_
_entity.id
_entity.type
_entity.pdbx_description
1 polymer ?
#
loop_
_entity_poly.entity_id
_entity_poly.type
_entity_poly.pdbx_seq_one_letter_code
_entity_poly.pdbx_strand_id
1 'polypeptide(L)'
;MLLIVRLFSPPYDTMEELWEDWPRQLLRSARKRIGLAASSDVAVLSRVIQQVLDLQPVDLRISLRANPVVISYPALYGLSQEDIADAAEYLGLSILSGNHHYQPRNIVAAYAGHGLGLCDNYRDMETCRQEGLDLPVREVLLVEHTEHALFLHAKVMREAYELASRDISIFTDFSLGYIEVPRRADKIGQAVRQFLQEKYKNVGLPDKFIAIMTGSKIRKEVTEAIEKAIKDLGCDVEILNREPEYIAARGAAELAWRSLERVVPEGEL
;
A
#
# COMPACT_ATOMS: atom_id res chain seq x y z
N MET A 1 -10.33 -15.75 -7.53
CA MET A 1 -11.20 -15.84 -6.34
C MET A 1 -10.57 -16.56 -5.15
N LEU A 2 -9.99 -17.77 -5.30
CA LEU A 2 -9.34 -18.52 -4.20
C LEU A 2 -8.16 -17.79 -3.53
N LEU A 3 -7.29 -17.11 -4.29
CA LEU A 3 -6.17 -16.32 -3.73
C LEU A 3 -6.69 -15.22 -2.81
N ILE A 4 -7.68 -14.47 -3.26
CA ILE A 4 -8.25 -13.36 -2.52
C ILE A 4 -8.84 -13.84 -1.18
N VAL A 5 -9.58 -14.94 -1.17
CA VAL A 5 -10.14 -15.51 0.08
C VAL A 5 -9.03 -15.90 1.06
N ARG A 6 -7.92 -16.48 0.58
CA ARG A 6 -6.77 -16.80 1.42
C ARG A 6 -6.09 -15.58 2.00
N LEU A 7 -6.01 -14.48 1.23
CA LEU A 7 -5.40 -13.23 1.68
C LEU A 7 -6.20 -12.52 2.79
N PHE A 8 -7.45 -12.95 3.04
CA PHE A 8 -8.30 -12.42 4.12
C PHE A 8 -8.33 -13.27 5.40
N SER A 9 -7.74 -14.45 5.36
CA SER A 9 -7.62 -15.32 6.53
C SER A 9 -6.14 -15.60 6.76
N PRO A 10 -5.42 -14.70 7.40
CA PRO A 10 -4.00 -14.91 7.65
C PRO A 10 -3.84 -16.13 8.54
N PRO A 11 -2.91 -17.02 8.22
CA PRO A 11 -2.54 -18.11 9.11
C PRO A 11 -1.73 -17.61 10.32
N TYR A 12 -1.38 -16.32 10.35
CA TYR A 12 -0.50 -15.72 11.34
C TYR A 12 -1.07 -14.40 11.82
N ASP A 13 -1.09 -14.17 13.13
CA ASP A 13 -1.53 -12.91 13.73
C ASP A 13 -0.43 -11.86 13.72
N THR A 14 0.84 -12.28 13.66
CA THR A 14 2.01 -11.39 13.66
C THR A 14 3.02 -11.74 12.57
N MET A 15 3.86 -10.76 12.22
CA MET A 15 4.98 -10.98 11.29
C MET A 15 6.04 -11.93 11.89
N GLU A 16 6.18 -11.93 13.21
CA GLU A 16 7.12 -12.81 13.92
C GLU A 16 6.70 -14.27 13.76
N GLU A 17 5.43 -14.60 13.95
CA GLU A 17 4.91 -15.96 13.72
C GLU A 17 5.12 -16.42 12.26
N LEU A 18 4.96 -15.52 11.29
CA LEU A 18 5.25 -15.79 9.89
C LEU A 18 6.73 -16.19 9.67
N TRP A 19 7.66 -15.50 10.31
CA TRP A 19 9.09 -15.76 10.19
C TRP A 19 9.54 -17.01 10.97
N GLU A 20 8.85 -17.31 12.07
CA GLU A 20 9.13 -18.47 12.92
C GLU A 20 8.55 -19.78 12.39
N ASP A 21 7.70 -19.74 11.35
CA ASP A 21 7.21 -20.95 10.69
C ASP A 21 8.30 -21.60 9.82
N TRP A 22 9.20 -22.33 10.48
CA TRP A 22 10.31 -23.04 9.85
C TRP A 22 9.89 -23.99 8.73
N PRO A 23 8.82 -24.83 8.87
CA PRO A 23 8.36 -25.67 7.78
C PRO A 23 7.98 -24.88 6.52
N ARG A 24 7.30 -23.74 6.68
CA ARG A 24 6.96 -22.83 5.60
C ARG A 24 8.21 -22.25 4.94
N GLN A 25 9.17 -21.76 5.73
CA GLN A 25 10.40 -21.15 5.23
C GLN A 25 11.28 -22.18 4.49
N LEU A 26 11.39 -23.41 5.00
CA LEU A 26 12.11 -24.49 4.34
C LEU A 26 11.47 -24.86 2.99
N LEU A 27 10.13 -24.95 2.94
CA LEU A 27 9.40 -25.26 1.71
C LEU A 27 9.60 -24.15 0.66
N ARG A 28 9.51 -22.87 1.06
CA ARG A 28 9.77 -21.71 0.18
C ARG A 28 11.17 -21.80 -0.40
N SER A 29 12.18 -21.98 0.46
CA SER A 29 13.58 -22.10 0.06
C SER A 29 13.84 -23.28 -0.88
N ALA A 30 13.24 -24.44 -0.61
CA ALA A 30 13.38 -25.62 -1.45
C ALA A 30 12.77 -25.37 -2.85
N ARG A 31 11.59 -24.78 -2.92
CA ARG A 31 10.93 -24.44 -4.19
C ARG A 31 11.76 -23.44 -5.01
N LYS A 32 12.28 -22.40 -4.37
CA LYS A 32 13.15 -21.41 -5.02
C LYS A 32 14.41 -22.03 -5.60
N ARG A 33 15.05 -22.97 -4.88
CA ARG A 33 16.27 -23.66 -5.35
C ARG A 33 16.07 -24.49 -6.63
N ILE A 34 14.85 -24.96 -6.88
CA ILE A 34 14.52 -25.72 -8.10
C ILE A 34 13.82 -24.84 -9.15
N GLY A 35 13.89 -23.51 -9.01
CA GLY A 35 13.34 -22.56 -9.99
C GLY A 35 11.82 -22.41 -9.97
N LEU A 36 11.16 -22.82 -8.90
CA LEU A 36 9.72 -22.63 -8.73
C LEU A 36 9.44 -21.38 -7.87
N ALA A 37 8.25 -20.80 -8.09
CA ALA A 37 7.76 -19.76 -7.19
C ALA A 37 7.70 -20.27 -5.75
N ALA A 38 8.05 -19.44 -4.77
CA ALA A 38 8.17 -19.81 -3.36
C ALA A 38 6.87 -20.45 -2.79
N SER A 39 5.71 -19.98 -3.26
CA SER A 39 4.41 -20.57 -2.95
C SER A 39 3.47 -20.51 -4.16
N SER A 40 2.28 -21.14 -4.07
CA SER A 40 1.24 -21.00 -5.09
C SER A 40 0.74 -19.56 -5.22
N ASP A 41 0.69 -18.84 -4.11
CA ASP A 41 0.20 -17.47 -4.06
C ASP A 41 1.22 -16.51 -4.66
N VAL A 42 2.52 -16.74 -4.40
CA VAL A 42 3.63 -16.04 -5.07
C VAL A 42 3.59 -16.29 -6.59
N ALA A 43 3.26 -17.51 -7.05
CA ALA A 43 3.14 -17.77 -8.47
C ALA A 43 1.99 -17.00 -9.14
N VAL A 44 0.86 -16.82 -8.44
CA VAL A 44 -0.25 -15.97 -8.94
C VAL A 44 0.14 -14.50 -8.94
N LEU A 45 0.74 -14.03 -7.85
CA LEU A 45 1.21 -12.65 -7.73
C LEU A 45 2.22 -12.30 -8.83
N SER A 46 3.18 -13.20 -9.09
CA SER A 46 4.16 -13.03 -10.17
C SER A 46 3.51 -12.88 -11.54
N ARG A 47 2.44 -13.64 -11.83
CA ARG A 47 1.69 -13.48 -13.09
C ARG A 47 1.02 -12.12 -13.18
N VAL A 48 0.45 -11.60 -12.08
CA VAL A 48 -0.17 -10.27 -12.06
C VAL A 48 0.90 -9.21 -12.31
N ILE A 49 2.04 -9.29 -11.62
CA ILE A 49 3.17 -8.36 -11.84
C ILE A 49 3.64 -8.44 -13.30
N GLN A 50 3.82 -9.65 -13.85
CA GLN A 50 4.23 -9.82 -15.24
C GLN A 50 3.24 -9.18 -16.22
N GLN A 51 1.93 -9.33 -15.99
CA GLN A 51 0.91 -8.66 -16.82
C GLN A 51 1.04 -7.14 -16.79
N VAL A 52 1.31 -6.55 -15.62
CA VAL A 52 1.56 -5.10 -15.50
C VAL A 52 2.82 -4.70 -16.29
N LEU A 53 3.88 -5.50 -16.21
CA LEU A 53 5.11 -5.27 -16.97
C LEU A 53 4.88 -5.34 -18.48
N ASP A 54 4.05 -6.28 -18.94
CA ASP A 54 3.74 -6.48 -20.36
C ASP A 54 2.86 -5.36 -20.95
N LEU A 55 2.17 -4.59 -20.11
CA LEU A 55 1.38 -3.42 -20.50
C LEU A 55 2.23 -2.18 -20.78
N GLN A 56 3.55 -2.24 -20.56
CA GLN A 56 4.41 -1.08 -20.79
C GLN A 56 4.47 -0.71 -22.29
N PRO A 57 4.36 0.59 -22.61
CA PRO A 57 4.57 1.05 -23.99
C PRO A 57 5.95 0.64 -24.48
N VAL A 58 6.02 0.09 -25.70
CA VAL A 58 7.26 -0.36 -26.36
C VAL A 58 8.30 0.76 -26.45
N ASP A 59 7.86 2.02 -26.45
CA ASP A 59 8.70 3.21 -26.52
C ASP A 59 9.49 3.49 -25.22
N LEU A 60 9.03 2.98 -24.08
CA LEU A 60 9.78 2.99 -22.84
C LEU A 60 10.75 1.80 -22.84
N ARG A 61 11.83 1.87 -23.60
CA ARG A 61 12.90 0.86 -23.64
C ARG A 61 13.69 0.75 -22.33
N ILE A 62 13.03 0.95 -21.21
CA ILE A 62 13.61 0.77 -19.90
C ILE A 62 13.61 -0.74 -19.63
N SER A 63 14.77 -1.33 -19.62
CA SER A 63 14.93 -2.70 -19.15
C SER A 63 14.67 -2.73 -17.63
N LEU A 64 13.45 -3.05 -17.24
CA LEU A 64 13.09 -3.19 -15.80
C LEU A 64 13.90 -4.28 -15.10
N ARG A 65 14.49 -5.21 -15.86
CA ARG A 65 15.41 -6.21 -15.31
C ARG A 65 16.79 -5.64 -14.99
N ALA A 66 17.16 -4.53 -15.64
CA ALA A 66 18.44 -3.86 -15.42
C ALA A 66 18.38 -2.76 -14.36
N ASN A 67 17.16 -2.31 -14.00
CA ASN A 67 16.95 -1.24 -13.04
C ASN A 67 16.19 -1.76 -11.82
N PRO A 68 16.52 -1.29 -10.61
CA PRO A 68 15.77 -1.64 -9.43
C PRO A 68 14.34 -1.08 -9.49
N VAL A 69 13.38 -1.86 -8.97
CA VAL A 69 11.96 -1.53 -8.96
C VAL A 69 11.44 -1.35 -7.54
N VAL A 70 10.43 -0.50 -7.40
CA VAL A 70 9.62 -0.40 -6.17
C VAL A 70 8.22 -0.89 -6.51
N ILE A 71 7.69 -1.80 -5.71
CA ILE A 71 6.38 -2.40 -5.89
C ILE A 71 5.47 -1.93 -4.75
N SER A 72 4.51 -1.07 -5.05
CA SER A 72 3.45 -0.77 -4.08
C SER A 72 2.36 -1.85 -4.14
N TYR A 73 1.83 -2.22 -2.98
CA TYR A 73 0.86 -3.29 -2.88
C TYR A 73 -0.26 -2.96 -1.87
N PRO A 74 -1.48 -3.53 -2.08
CA PRO A 74 -2.59 -3.29 -1.16
C PRO A 74 -2.32 -3.91 0.21
N ALA A 75 -2.86 -3.30 1.26
CA ALA A 75 -2.86 -3.89 2.58
C ALA A 75 -3.89 -5.02 2.63
N LEU A 76 -3.42 -6.25 2.57
CA LEU A 76 -4.23 -7.46 2.72
C LEU A 76 -3.61 -8.31 3.83
N TYR A 77 -4.43 -8.92 4.68
CA TYR A 77 -3.94 -9.70 5.83
C TYR A 77 -2.98 -10.82 5.46
N GLY A 78 -3.26 -11.54 4.37
CA GLY A 78 -2.44 -12.67 3.92
C GLY A 78 -1.36 -12.30 2.90
N LEU A 79 -1.16 -11.02 2.57
CA LEU A 79 -0.12 -10.57 1.65
C LEU A 79 1.02 -9.97 2.43
N SER A 80 2.08 -10.72 2.55
CA SER A 80 3.30 -10.29 3.24
C SER A 80 4.29 -9.64 2.28
N GLN A 81 5.19 -8.87 2.84
CA GLN A 81 6.31 -8.30 2.10
C GLN A 81 7.24 -9.36 1.52
N GLU A 82 7.38 -10.47 2.23
CA GLU A 82 8.12 -11.63 1.75
C GLU A 82 7.52 -12.17 0.45
N ASP A 83 6.20 -12.18 0.30
CA ASP A 83 5.55 -12.62 -0.94
C ASP A 83 5.84 -11.68 -2.12
N ILE A 84 5.90 -10.37 -1.86
CA ILE A 84 6.29 -9.38 -2.87
C ILE A 84 7.76 -9.58 -3.27
N ALA A 85 8.66 -9.77 -2.31
CA ALA A 85 10.07 -10.00 -2.56
C ALA A 85 10.30 -11.29 -3.35
N ASP A 86 9.65 -12.39 -2.95
CA ASP A 86 9.74 -13.67 -3.65
C ASP A 86 9.13 -13.63 -5.07
N ALA A 87 8.07 -12.84 -5.26
CA ALA A 87 7.48 -12.66 -6.59
C ALA A 87 8.42 -11.88 -7.52
N ALA A 88 9.06 -10.83 -7.00
CA ALA A 88 10.05 -10.07 -7.75
C ALA A 88 11.27 -10.93 -8.08
N GLU A 89 11.80 -11.68 -7.12
CA GLU A 89 12.92 -12.61 -7.33
C GLU A 89 12.57 -13.65 -8.41
N TYR A 90 11.38 -14.25 -8.33
CA TYR A 90 10.92 -15.24 -9.31
C TYR A 90 10.83 -14.68 -10.73
N LEU A 91 10.52 -13.40 -10.90
CA LEU A 91 10.49 -12.67 -12.16
C LEU A 91 11.88 -12.15 -12.60
N GLY A 92 12.91 -12.32 -11.79
CA GLY A 92 14.24 -11.75 -12.03
C GLY A 92 14.26 -10.22 -11.95
N LEU A 93 13.39 -9.62 -11.16
CA LEU A 93 13.37 -8.20 -10.87
C LEU A 93 14.26 -7.91 -9.67
N SER A 94 15.05 -6.85 -9.75
CA SER A 94 15.80 -6.32 -8.62
C SER A 94 14.91 -5.34 -7.86
N ILE A 95 14.59 -5.66 -6.62
CA ILE A 95 13.90 -4.72 -5.73
C ILE A 95 14.90 -3.66 -5.26
N LEU A 96 14.48 -2.40 -5.31
CA LEU A 96 15.26 -1.32 -4.72
C LEU A 96 15.34 -1.54 -3.19
N SER A 97 16.54 -1.90 -2.75
CA SER A 97 16.90 -2.01 -1.34
C SER A 97 17.63 -0.73 -0.94
N GLY A 98 16.98 0.14 -0.22
CA GLY A 98 17.58 1.32 0.41
C GLY A 98 17.50 1.20 1.93
N ASN A 99 17.73 2.29 2.65
CA ASN A 99 17.54 2.36 4.11
C ASN A 99 16.12 1.99 4.56
N HIS A 100 15.20 1.89 3.60
CA HIS A 100 13.84 1.36 3.77
C HIS A 100 13.78 0.02 3.04
N HIS A 101 14.09 -1.04 3.75
CA HIS A 101 14.11 -2.42 3.23
C HIS A 101 12.75 -2.96 2.78
N TYR A 102 11.71 -2.10 2.74
CA TYR A 102 10.35 -2.54 2.61
C TYR A 102 9.65 -1.89 1.43
N GLN A 103 8.96 -2.71 0.66
CA GLN A 103 8.09 -2.22 -0.41
C GLN A 103 6.88 -1.50 0.21
N PRO A 104 6.49 -0.31 -0.31
CA PRO A 104 5.45 0.48 0.33
C PRO A 104 4.07 -0.14 0.14
N ARG A 105 3.25 -0.12 1.18
CA ARG A 105 1.81 -0.36 1.02
C ARG A 105 1.17 0.80 0.26
N ASN A 106 0.05 0.54 -0.41
CA ASN A 106 -0.66 1.56 -1.21
C ASN A 106 -0.94 2.85 -0.43
N ILE A 107 -1.26 2.77 0.87
CA ILE A 107 -1.50 3.97 1.69
C ILE A 107 -0.25 4.84 1.82
N VAL A 108 0.92 4.23 2.02
CA VAL A 108 2.21 4.92 2.12
C VAL A 108 2.58 5.53 0.77
N ALA A 109 2.46 4.74 -0.29
CA ALA A 109 2.74 5.19 -1.64
C ALA A 109 1.80 6.33 -2.07
N ALA A 110 0.49 6.20 -1.84
CA ALA A 110 -0.47 7.25 -2.19
C ALA A 110 -0.24 8.54 -1.37
N TYR A 111 0.13 8.42 -0.10
CA TYR A 111 0.49 9.55 0.76
C TYR A 111 1.71 10.31 0.20
N ALA A 112 2.78 9.59 -0.14
CA ALA A 112 3.95 10.15 -0.83
C ALA A 112 3.60 10.77 -2.20
N GLY A 113 2.69 10.13 -2.95
CA GLY A 113 2.24 10.62 -4.25
C GLY A 113 1.54 11.98 -4.20
N HIS A 114 0.92 12.29 -3.07
CA HIS A 114 0.37 13.63 -2.78
C HIS A 114 1.42 14.60 -2.23
N GLY A 115 2.69 14.21 -2.12
CA GLY A 115 3.75 15.03 -1.56
C GLY A 115 3.71 15.12 -0.03
N LEU A 116 3.00 14.21 0.64
CA LEU A 116 2.87 14.20 2.09
C LEU A 116 3.90 13.26 2.72
N GLY A 117 4.37 13.63 3.90
CA GLY A 117 5.30 12.79 4.67
C GLY A 117 6.69 12.67 4.06
N LEU A 118 7.09 13.60 3.21
CA LEU A 118 8.38 13.63 2.54
C LEU A 118 9.23 14.78 3.08
N CYS A 119 10.49 14.51 3.41
CA CYS A 119 11.45 15.55 3.76
C CYS A 119 11.93 16.28 2.49
N ASP A 120 12.29 17.55 2.61
CA ASP A 120 12.79 18.34 1.48
C ASP A 120 14.25 18.01 1.16
N ASN A 121 15.07 17.83 2.20
CA ASN A 121 16.50 17.55 2.07
C ASN A 121 16.81 16.05 2.05
N TYR A 122 16.12 15.30 1.20
CA TYR A 122 16.20 13.82 1.17
C TYR A 122 17.59 13.26 0.82
N ARG A 123 18.51 14.06 0.28
CA ARG A 123 19.90 13.66 -0.01
C ARG A 123 20.77 13.60 1.25
N ASP A 124 20.46 14.39 2.25
CA ASP A 124 21.10 14.38 3.56
C ASP A 124 20.22 13.61 4.55
N MET A 125 20.67 12.43 4.95
CA MET A 125 19.90 11.54 5.82
C MET A 125 19.60 12.13 7.18
N GLU A 126 20.56 12.84 7.79
CA GLU A 126 20.36 13.41 9.13
C GLU A 126 19.40 14.59 9.09
N THR A 127 19.55 15.48 8.09
CA THR A 127 18.63 16.58 7.88
C THR A 127 17.23 16.07 7.56
N CYS A 128 17.10 15.08 6.67
CA CYS A 128 15.80 14.48 6.34
C CYS A 128 15.15 13.84 7.56
N ARG A 129 15.92 13.14 8.39
CA ARG A 129 15.43 12.55 9.64
C ARG A 129 14.90 13.63 10.60
N GLN A 130 15.61 14.75 10.72
CA GLN A 130 15.17 15.84 11.56
C GLN A 130 13.89 16.50 11.02
N GLU A 131 13.84 16.80 9.72
CA GLU A 131 12.62 17.29 9.06
C GLU A 131 11.44 16.32 9.24
N GLY A 132 11.69 15.01 9.17
CA GLY A 132 10.68 13.97 9.39
C GLY A 132 10.04 14.05 10.79
N LEU A 133 10.84 14.37 11.82
CA LEU A 133 10.33 14.52 13.18
C LEU A 133 9.41 15.75 13.34
N ASP A 134 9.61 16.78 12.52
CA ASP A 134 8.83 18.02 12.53
C ASP A 134 7.56 17.94 11.67
N LEU A 135 7.41 16.87 10.85
CA LEU A 135 6.19 16.68 10.05
C LEU A 135 4.96 16.45 10.95
N PRO A 136 3.80 16.98 10.55
CA PRO A 136 2.57 16.78 11.32
C PRO A 136 2.11 15.33 11.30
N VAL A 137 1.70 14.83 12.45
CA VAL A 137 1.00 13.53 12.57
C VAL A 137 -0.41 13.68 12.02
N ARG A 138 -0.84 12.74 11.20
CA ARG A 138 -2.13 12.78 10.50
C ARG A 138 -2.83 11.43 10.55
N GLU A 139 -4.14 11.47 10.72
CA GLU A 139 -5.00 10.31 10.54
C GLU A 139 -5.37 10.17 9.06
N VAL A 140 -4.88 9.11 8.44
CA VAL A 140 -5.03 8.87 7.01
C VAL A 140 -5.98 7.71 6.77
N LEU A 141 -6.99 7.93 5.94
CA LEU A 141 -7.89 6.92 5.42
C LEU A 141 -7.65 6.76 3.92
N LEU A 142 -7.10 5.64 3.50
CA LEU A 142 -7.08 5.25 2.08
C LEU A 142 -8.40 4.58 1.73
N VAL A 143 -9.05 5.07 0.68
CA VAL A 143 -10.24 4.46 0.08
C VAL A 143 -9.89 4.05 -1.35
N GLU A 144 -9.73 2.77 -1.57
CA GLU A 144 -9.48 2.21 -2.90
C GLU A 144 -10.76 1.57 -3.43
N HIS A 145 -11.30 2.15 -4.51
CA HIS A 145 -12.51 1.66 -5.14
C HIS A 145 -12.23 1.20 -6.57
N THR A 146 -12.40 -0.09 -6.78
CA THR A 146 -12.13 -0.77 -8.05
C THR A 146 -13.40 -1.40 -8.63
N GLU A 147 -13.26 -2.05 -9.79
CA GLU A 147 -14.37 -2.84 -10.37
C GLU A 147 -14.78 -4.03 -9.51
N HIS A 148 -13.86 -4.51 -8.66
CA HIS A 148 -14.02 -5.78 -7.97
C HIS A 148 -14.31 -5.64 -6.48
N ALA A 149 -13.88 -4.52 -5.86
CA ALA A 149 -14.01 -4.34 -4.41
C ALA A 149 -13.87 -2.89 -3.97
N LEU A 150 -14.33 -2.64 -2.75
CA LEU A 150 -13.94 -1.52 -1.91
C LEU A 150 -12.90 -2.00 -0.90
N PHE A 151 -11.76 -1.29 -0.84
CA PHE A 151 -10.76 -1.48 0.20
C PHE A 151 -10.66 -0.20 1.03
N LEU A 152 -10.60 -0.36 2.36
CA LEU A 152 -10.36 0.73 3.30
C LEU A 152 -9.12 0.38 4.12
N HIS A 153 -8.25 1.35 4.28
CA HIS A 153 -7.09 1.22 5.14
C HIS A 153 -6.90 2.52 5.92
N ALA A 154 -6.93 2.45 7.24
CA ALA A 154 -6.73 3.61 8.09
C ALA A 154 -5.47 3.46 8.93
N LYS A 155 -4.65 4.52 8.95
CA LYS A 155 -3.35 4.56 9.62
C LYS A 155 -3.01 5.96 10.10
N VAL A 156 -2.39 6.05 11.27
CA VAL A 156 -1.71 7.26 11.72
C VAL A 156 -0.40 7.38 10.97
N MET A 157 -0.15 8.49 10.32
CA MET A 157 1.04 8.72 9.51
C MET A 157 1.67 10.07 9.83
N ARG A 158 2.99 10.10 9.87
CA ARG A 158 3.81 11.31 9.87
C ARG A 158 4.65 11.32 8.61
N GLU A 159 5.55 10.36 8.48
CA GLU A 159 6.43 10.19 7.34
C GLU A 159 5.90 9.13 6.35
N ALA A 160 6.13 9.34 5.06
CA ALA A 160 5.84 8.35 4.03
C ALA A 160 6.81 7.15 4.04
N TYR A 161 7.79 7.17 4.93
CA TYR A 161 8.76 6.10 5.13
C TYR A 161 8.45 5.24 6.35
N GLU A 162 7.44 5.56 7.11
CA GLU A 162 7.08 4.79 8.30
C GLU A 162 6.81 3.33 7.95
N LEU A 163 7.65 2.50 8.51
CA LEU A 163 7.50 1.06 8.48
C LEU A 163 6.17 0.66 9.14
N ALA A 164 5.65 -0.44 8.68
CA ALA A 164 4.38 -0.98 9.12
C ALA A 164 4.24 -0.91 10.65
N SER A 165 3.37 -0.02 11.15
CA SER A 165 2.86 -0.20 12.49
C SER A 165 2.15 -1.55 12.57
N ARG A 166 2.21 -2.21 13.71
CA ARG A 166 1.50 -3.48 13.97
C ARG A 166 -0.03 -3.32 13.82
N ASP A 167 -0.51 -2.10 13.92
CA ASP A 167 -1.94 -1.78 13.76
C ASP A 167 -2.31 -1.65 12.29
N ILE A 168 -2.77 -2.77 11.73
CA ILE A 168 -3.30 -2.83 10.36
C ILE A 168 -4.82 -2.81 10.46
N SER A 169 -5.39 -1.61 10.40
CA SER A 169 -6.84 -1.46 10.29
C SER A 169 -7.21 -1.44 8.81
N ILE A 170 -7.68 -2.58 8.31
CA ILE A 170 -8.12 -2.76 6.92
C ILE A 170 -9.52 -3.35 6.87
N PHE A 171 -10.22 -3.01 5.81
CA PHE A 171 -11.54 -3.56 5.49
C PHE A 171 -11.63 -3.81 3.98
N THR A 172 -12.30 -4.88 3.60
CA THR A 172 -12.54 -5.16 2.19
C THR A 172 -13.92 -5.73 1.99
N ASP A 173 -14.61 -5.21 0.97
CA ASP A 173 -15.93 -5.69 0.57
C ASP A 173 -16.00 -5.85 -0.96
N PHE A 174 -16.06 -7.09 -1.42
CA PHE A 174 -16.20 -7.43 -2.83
C PHE A 174 -17.58 -7.14 -3.38
N SER A 175 -18.61 -7.05 -2.53
CA SER A 175 -19.96 -6.71 -2.95
C SER A 175 -20.08 -5.22 -3.31
N LEU A 176 -19.13 -4.40 -2.87
CA LEU A 176 -19.06 -2.97 -3.13
C LEU A 176 -18.11 -2.60 -4.29
N GLY A 177 -17.64 -3.58 -5.06
CA GLY A 177 -17.00 -3.32 -6.35
C GLY A 177 -17.91 -2.54 -7.31
N TYR A 178 -17.33 -1.96 -8.36
CA TYR A 178 -18.10 -1.17 -9.31
C TYR A 178 -19.17 -1.99 -10.02
N ILE A 179 -20.42 -1.73 -9.73
CA ILE A 179 -21.59 -2.07 -10.55
C ILE A 179 -22.42 -0.79 -10.66
N GLU A 180 -22.95 -0.52 -11.85
CA GLU A 180 -23.66 0.71 -12.24
C GLU A 180 -24.97 0.98 -11.48
N VAL A 181 -24.95 1.07 -10.16
CA VAL A 181 -26.17 1.37 -9.41
C VAL A 181 -25.97 2.63 -8.56
N PRO A 182 -26.78 3.70 -8.76
CA PRO A 182 -26.70 4.96 -7.99
C PRO A 182 -26.80 4.78 -6.47
N ARG A 183 -27.47 3.71 -6.00
CA ARG A 183 -27.63 3.39 -4.56
C ARG A 183 -26.38 2.86 -3.85
N ARG A 184 -25.23 2.74 -4.54
CA ARG A 184 -24.02 2.18 -3.90
C ARG A 184 -23.14 3.21 -3.23
N ALA A 185 -23.18 4.45 -3.64
CA ALA A 185 -22.45 5.52 -2.95
C ALA A 185 -22.85 5.57 -1.46
N ASP A 186 -24.14 5.46 -1.17
CA ASP A 186 -24.64 5.41 0.22
C ASP A 186 -24.10 4.20 0.99
N LYS A 187 -24.03 3.02 0.34
CA LYS A 187 -23.48 1.81 0.97
C LYS A 187 -21.97 1.93 1.23
N ILE A 188 -21.24 2.57 0.31
CA ILE A 188 -19.80 2.87 0.51
C ILE A 188 -19.64 3.82 1.70
N GLY A 189 -20.41 4.90 1.76
CA GLY A 189 -20.44 5.81 2.91
C GLY A 189 -20.77 5.08 4.22
N GLN A 190 -21.72 4.16 4.21
CA GLN A 190 -22.05 3.34 5.38
C GLN A 190 -20.90 2.42 5.78
N ALA A 191 -20.24 1.77 4.84
CA ALA A 191 -19.08 0.91 5.10
C ALA A 191 -17.91 1.71 5.71
N VAL A 192 -17.63 2.90 5.18
CA VAL A 192 -16.63 3.82 5.75
C VAL A 192 -16.96 4.19 7.19
N ARG A 193 -18.22 4.57 7.45
CA ARG A 193 -18.68 4.93 8.80
C ARG A 193 -18.50 3.76 9.77
N GLN A 194 -18.95 2.58 9.43
CA GLN A 194 -18.83 1.38 10.27
C GLN A 194 -17.36 1.02 10.53
N PHE A 195 -16.53 1.08 9.50
CA PHE A 195 -15.10 0.82 9.62
C PHE A 195 -14.41 1.78 10.59
N LEU A 196 -14.67 3.08 10.46
CA LEU A 196 -14.07 4.09 11.35
C LEU A 196 -14.60 3.96 12.78
N GLN A 197 -15.89 3.72 12.97
CA GLN A 197 -16.47 3.50 14.31
C GLN A 197 -15.83 2.31 15.00
N GLU A 198 -15.62 1.19 14.30
CA GLU A 198 -15.00 0.01 14.88
C GLU A 198 -13.52 0.24 15.20
N LYS A 199 -12.76 0.84 14.27
CA LYS A 199 -11.34 1.16 14.49
C LYS A 199 -11.13 2.07 15.71
N TYR A 200 -11.93 3.10 15.85
CA TYR A 200 -11.74 4.13 16.86
C TYR A 200 -12.61 3.93 18.12
N LYS A 201 -13.28 2.79 18.23
CA LYS A 201 -14.18 2.45 19.33
C LYS A 201 -13.58 2.65 20.73
N ASN A 202 -12.30 2.31 20.90
CA ASN A 202 -11.63 2.33 22.20
C ASN A 202 -10.75 3.57 22.42
N VAL A 203 -10.42 4.31 21.37
CA VAL A 203 -9.46 5.43 21.44
C VAL A 203 -10.10 6.79 21.11
N GLY A 204 -11.35 6.78 20.64
CA GLY A 204 -12.03 7.99 20.19
C GLY A 204 -11.67 8.39 18.76
N LEU A 205 -12.62 9.00 18.06
CA LEU A 205 -12.41 9.52 16.71
C LEU A 205 -11.50 10.75 16.73
N PRO A 206 -10.62 10.91 15.74
CA PRO A 206 -9.81 12.10 15.60
C PRO A 206 -10.64 13.31 15.13
N ASP A 207 -10.15 14.51 15.35
CA ASP A 207 -10.81 15.74 14.91
C ASP A 207 -10.83 15.87 13.38
N LYS A 208 -9.78 15.39 12.71
CA LYS A 208 -9.61 15.51 11.25
C LYS A 208 -8.99 14.26 10.63
N PHE A 209 -9.53 13.88 9.46
CA PHE A 209 -8.95 12.87 8.57
C PHE A 209 -8.38 13.50 7.30
N ILE A 210 -7.35 12.84 6.74
CA ILE A 210 -7.00 12.95 5.33
C ILE A 210 -7.52 11.69 4.63
N ALA A 211 -8.49 11.83 3.74
CA ALA A 211 -9.02 10.73 2.97
C ALA A 211 -8.41 10.74 1.56
N ILE A 212 -7.57 9.74 1.28
CA ILE A 212 -6.90 9.55 -0.02
C ILE A 212 -7.74 8.58 -0.85
N MET A 213 -8.17 9.06 -2.02
CA MET A 213 -8.97 8.28 -2.95
C MET A 213 -8.07 7.61 -3.98
N THR A 214 -8.19 6.29 -4.15
CA THR A 214 -7.44 5.52 -5.14
C THR A 214 -8.33 4.53 -5.88
N GLY A 215 -7.85 4.05 -7.05
CA GLY A 215 -8.57 3.07 -7.87
C GLY A 215 -9.28 3.67 -9.07
N SER A 216 -9.69 2.79 -9.98
CA SER A 216 -10.20 3.16 -11.31
C SER A 216 -11.66 3.64 -11.32
N LYS A 217 -12.37 3.58 -10.19
CA LYS A 217 -13.80 3.84 -10.12
C LYS A 217 -14.19 4.93 -9.11
N ILE A 218 -13.28 5.83 -8.82
CA ILE A 218 -13.57 6.99 -7.98
C ILE A 218 -14.40 7.99 -8.78
N ARG A 219 -15.68 8.10 -8.40
CA ARG A 219 -16.64 9.06 -8.95
C ARG A 219 -16.99 10.11 -7.91
N LYS A 220 -17.52 11.23 -8.37
CA LYS A 220 -17.93 12.34 -7.51
C LYS A 220 -18.90 11.90 -6.42
N GLU A 221 -19.89 11.07 -6.76
CA GLU A 221 -20.90 10.56 -5.84
C GLU A 221 -20.29 9.70 -4.71
N VAL A 222 -19.25 8.92 -5.03
CA VAL A 222 -18.49 8.13 -4.05
C VAL A 222 -17.74 9.05 -3.11
N THR A 223 -17.05 10.05 -3.66
CA THR A 223 -16.30 11.05 -2.88
C THR A 223 -17.21 11.80 -1.92
N GLU A 224 -18.36 12.29 -2.41
CA GLU A 224 -19.35 13.00 -1.60
C GLU A 224 -19.96 12.11 -0.49
N ALA A 225 -20.21 10.83 -0.78
CA ALA A 225 -20.71 9.89 0.22
C ALA A 225 -19.70 9.61 1.34
N ILE A 226 -18.41 9.51 0.99
CA ILE A 226 -17.33 9.33 1.95
C ILE A 226 -17.15 10.59 2.82
N GLU A 227 -17.12 11.76 2.18
CA GLU A 227 -17.02 13.03 2.88
C GLU A 227 -18.16 13.19 3.89
N LYS A 228 -19.41 12.95 3.44
CA LYS A 228 -20.58 12.97 4.30
C LYS A 228 -20.47 11.98 5.44
N ALA A 229 -20.05 10.73 5.16
CA ALA A 229 -19.94 9.68 6.17
C ALA A 229 -18.98 10.06 7.31
N ILE A 230 -17.86 10.73 6.98
CA ILE A 230 -16.86 11.19 7.97
C ILE A 230 -17.41 12.39 8.74
N LYS A 231 -18.02 13.36 8.07
CA LYS A 231 -18.63 14.53 8.72
C LYS A 231 -19.80 14.15 9.64
N ASP A 232 -20.60 13.16 9.27
CA ASP A 232 -21.68 12.64 10.12
C ASP A 232 -21.18 11.97 11.42
N LEU A 233 -19.88 11.62 11.47
CA LEU A 233 -19.18 11.15 12.68
C LEU A 233 -18.67 12.30 13.57
N GLY A 234 -18.83 13.55 13.13
CA GLY A 234 -18.33 14.74 13.83
C GLY A 234 -16.88 15.08 13.53
N CYS A 235 -16.26 14.43 12.53
CA CYS A 235 -14.88 14.66 12.14
C CYS A 235 -14.80 15.60 10.93
N ASP A 236 -13.75 16.41 10.87
CA ASP A 236 -13.39 17.12 9.64
C ASP A 236 -12.67 16.17 8.68
N VAL A 237 -12.69 16.47 7.36
CA VAL A 237 -12.02 15.66 6.36
C VAL A 237 -11.47 16.49 5.21
N GLU A 238 -10.25 16.20 4.85
CA GLU A 238 -9.60 16.68 3.64
C GLU A 238 -9.55 15.54 2.61
N ILE A 239 -10.24 15.73 1.49
CA ILE A 239 -10.30 14.73 0.43
C ILE A 239 -9.19 14.97 -0.59
N LEU A 240 -8.35 13.96 -0.81
CA LEU A 240 -7.30 13.95 -1.82
C LEU A 240 -7.66 12.96 -2.91
N ASN A 241 -8.05 13.45 -4.09
CA ASN A 241 -8.53 12.63 -5.22
C ASN A 241 -7.82 12.95 -6.55
N ARG A 242 -6.62 13.55 -6.49
CA ARG A 242 -5.83 13.82 -7.69
C ARG A 242 -5.30 12.52 -8.28
N GLU A 243 -5.59 12.25 -9.55
CA GLU A 243 -5.10 11.09 -10.30
C GLU A 243 -5.26 9.75 -9.55
N PRO A 244 -6.46 9.41 -9.08
CA PRO A 244 -6.67 8.28 -8.15
C PRO A 244 -6.21 6.94 -8.68
N GLU A 245 -6.15 6.75 -10.01
CA GLU A 245 -5.66 5.53 -10.64
C GLU A 245 -4.13 5.37 -10.55
N TYR A 246 -3.39 6.49 -10.47
CA TYR A 246 -1.94 6.49 -10.61
C TYR A 246 -1.22 6.98 -9.36
N ILE A 247 -1.92 7.53 -8.39
CA ILE A 247 -1.29 8.22 -7.26
C ILE A 247 -0.35 7.32 -6.44
N ALA A 248 -0.72 6.06 -6.23
CA ALA A 248 0.13 5.10 -5.53
C ALA A 248 1.39 4.75 -6.36
N ALA A 249 1.25 4.56 -7.67
CA ALA A 249 2.40 4.32 -8.54
C ALA A 249 3.34 5.53 -8.60
N ARG A 250 2.77 6.74 -8.65
CA ARG A 250 3.54 8.00 -8.60
C ARG A 250 4.31 8.14 -7.29
N GLY A 251 3.67 7.85 -6.16
CA GLY A 251 4.34 7.89 -4.87
C GLY A 251 5.41 6.81 -4.72
N ALA A 252 5.18 5.59 -5.23
CA ALA A 252 6.20 4.57 -5.27
C ALA A 252 7.42 5.01 -6.10
N ALA A 253 7.20 5.68 -7.24
CA ALA A 253 8.27 6.25 -8.06
C ALA A 253 9.03 7.37 -7.33
N GLU A 254 8.32 8.23 -6.60
CA GLU A 254 8.93 9.28 -5.77
C GLU A 254 9.81 8.70 -4.67
N LEU A 255 9.33 7.67 -3.97
CA LEU A 255 10.11 6.97 -2.96
C LEU A 255 11.34 6.29 -3.55
N ALA A 256 11.20 5.68 -4.73
CA ALA A 256 12.32 5.08 -5.46
C ALA A 256 13.37 6.14 -5.84
N TRP A 257 12.94 7.23 -6.42
CA TRP A 257 13.81 8.34 -6.82
C TRP A 257 14.63 8.88 -5.65
N ARG A 258 13.98 9.19 -4.54
CA ARG A 258 14.63 9.69 -3.32
C ARG A 258 15.61 8.69 -2.72
N SER A 259 15.32 7.41 -2.82
CA SER A 259 16.21 6.35 -2.32
C SER A 259 17.47 6.20 -3.18
N LEU A 260 17.37 6.41 -4.50
CA LEU A 260 18.52 6.35 -5.42
C LEU A 260 19.45 7.56 -5.30
N GLU A 261 18.90 8.74 -5.00
CA GLU A 261 19.68 9.96 -4.91
C GLU A 261 20.30 10.21 -3.53
N ARG A 262 20.00 9.38 -2.54
CA ARG A 262 20.66 9.46 -1.24
C ARG A 262 22.14 9.11 -1.40
N VAL A 263 22.98 10.07 -1.09
CA VAL A 263 24.42 9.85 -1.03
C VAL A 263 24.69 8.95 0.18
N VAL A 264 25.09 7.71 -0.07
CA VAL A 264 25.68 6.87 0.97
C VAL A 264 27.05 7.48 1.29
N PRO A 265 27.34 7.91 2.52
CA PRO A 265 28.68 8.38 2.87
C PRO A 265 29.68 7.26 2.55
N GLU A 266 30.71 7.58 1.77
CA GLU A 266 31.83 6.66 1.54
C GLU A 266 32.47 6.34 2.90
N GLY A 267 32.12 5.20 3.50
CA GLY A 267 32.70 4.78 4.78
C GLY A 267 31.90 3.78 5.58
N GLU A 268 30.67 3.44 5.21
CA GLU A 268 29.86 2.42 5.89
C GLU A 268 29.60 1.20 4.98
N LEU A 269 30.65 0.59 4.46
CA LEU A 269 30.62 -0.73 3.81
C LEU A 269 31.45 -1.70 4.61
#